data_a26e0bbb6ddc98fa7f83f6202fc3a260
#
_entry.id   a26e0bbb6ddc98fa7f83f6202fc3a260
#
_cell.length_a   1.000
_cell.length_b   1.000
_cell.length_c   1.000
_cell.angle_alpha   90.00
_cell.angle_beta   90.00
_cell.angle_gamma   90.00
#
_symmetry.space_group_name_H-M   'P 1'
#
loop_
_entity.id
_entity.type
_entity.pdbx_description
1 polymer ?
#
loop_
_entity_poly.entity_id
_entity_poly.type
_entity_poly.pdbx_seq_one_letter_code
_entity_poly.pdbx_strand_id
1 'polypeptide(L)'
;KSSRIEGTKTSIEEDMSDIEDISPEKRNDYIEVHNYIDALNQGIYRVTSGELPISSRLIKEIHSMLLKGVRGENKYPGEYRVSQNWIGGSMPSNAKHVPPPHFMLDELMSDLEKFMHNDDLKIPHLLKIAILHYQFETIHPFSDGNGRVGRLLIPL
;
A
#
# COMPACT_ATOMS: atom_id res chain seq x y z
N LYS A 1 10.78 -8.56 -5.03
CA LYS A 1 10.74 -9.26 -3.72
C LYS A 1 9.51 -8.86 -2.89
N SER A 2 9.11 -7.58 -2.92
CA SER A 2 7.96 -7.07 -2.13
C SER A 2 6.65 -7.80 -2.48
N SER A 3 6.31 -7.91 -3.74
CA SER A 3 5.09 -8.60 -4.21
C SER A 3 5.09 -10.11 -3.89
N ARG A 4 6.25 -10.75 -3.78
CA ARG A 4 6.36 -12.18 -3.39
C ARG A 4 5.87 -12.47 -1.98
N ILE A 5 5.84 -11.47 -1.09
CA ILE A 5 5.31 -11.62 0.27
C ILE A 5 3.81 -11.95 0.25
N GLU A 6 3.11 -11.48 -0.80
CA GLU A 6 1.68 -11.70 -1.00
C GLU A 6 1.38 -12.81 -2.02
N GLY A 7 2.41 -13.58 -2.41
CA GLY A 7 2.27 -14.77 -3.24
C GLY A 7 2.47 -14.56 -4.74
N THR A 8 2.80 -13.34 -5.19
CA THR A 8 3.10 -13.05 -6.60
C THR A 8 4.36 -13.80 -7.05
N LYS A 9 4.29 -14.54 -8.13
CA LYS A 9 5.36 -15.37 -8.67
C LYS A 9 5.71 -14.93 -10.08
N THR A 10 6.68 -14.02 -10.21
CA THR A 10 7.28 -13.69 -11.51
C THR A 10 8.79 -13.77 -11.44
N SER A 11 9.45 -14.12 -12.54
CA SER A 11 10.92 -14.11 -12.66
C SER A 11 11.39 -12.77 -13.24
N ILE A 12 12.72 -12.48 -13.11
CA ILE A 12 13.31 -11.29 -13.72
C ILE A 12 13.26 -11.37 -15.25
N GLU A 13 13.36 -12.58 -15.82
CA GLU A 13 13.26 -12.79 -17.26
C GLU A 13 11.85 -12.50 -17.78
N GLU A 14 10.81 -12.88 -17.04
CA GLU A 14 9.41 -12.57 -17.35
C GLU A 14 9.11 -11.07 -17.19
N ASP A 15 9.76 -10.40 -16.25
CA ASP A 15 9.63 -8.97 -16.00
C ASP A 15 10.23 -8.12 -17.14
N MET A 16 11.15 -8.70 -17.93
CA MET A 16 11.79 -8.10 -19.12
C MET A 16 11.12 -8.50 -20.44
N SER A 17 10.09 -9.36 -20.40
CA SER A 17 9.35 -9.83 -21.59
C SER A 17 8.14 -8.95 -21.88
N ASP A 18 7.71 -8.90 -23.15
CA ASP A 18 6.45 -8.27 -23.50
C ASP A 18 5.27 -9.08 -22.93
N ILE A 19 4.22 -8.39 -22.49
CA ILE A 19 3.05 -9.01 -21.84
C ILE A 19 2.38 -10.06 -22.74
N GLU A 20 2.53 -9.97 -24.06
CA GLU A 20 1.98 -10.91 -25.03
C GLU A 20 2.69 -12.28 -25.00
N ASP A 21 3.96 -12.30 -24.58
CA ASP A 21 4.78 -13.51 -24.46
C ASP A 21 4.57 -14.25 -23.13
N ILE A 22 3.85 -13.63 -22.17
CA ILE A 22 3.61 -14.20 -20.86
C ILE A 22 2.37 -15.08 -20.86
N SER A 23 2.50 -16.27 -20.26
CA SER A 23 1.36 -17.20 -20.15
C SER A 23 0.19 -16.54 -19.41
N PRO A 24 -1.08 -16.79 -19.80
CA PRO A 24 -2.26 -16.19 -19.18
C PRO A 24 -2.32 -16.34 -17.65
N GLU A 25 -1.78 -17.45 -17.13
CA GLU A 25 -1.75 -17.75 -15.70
C GLU A 25 -0.83 -16.81 -14.90
N LYS A 26 0.20 -16.27 -15.56
CA LYS A 26 1.20 -15.37 -14.93
C LYS A 26 0.96 -13.90 -15.23
N ARG A 27 0.02 -13.56 -16.11
CA ARG A 27 -0.26 -12.16 -16.49
C ARG A 27 -0.62 -11.28 -15.29
N ASN A 28 -1.43 -11.78 -14.39
CA ASN A 28 -1.84 -11.03 -13.21
C ASN A 28 -0.63 -10.71 -12.31
N ASP A 29 0.25 -11.69 -12.12
CA ASP A 29 1.48 -11.51 -11.33
C ASP A 29 2.41 -10.47 -11.99
N TYR A 30 2.54 -10.53 -13.32
CA TYR A 30 3.29 -9.56 -14.11
C TYR A 30 2.73 -8.14 -13.95
N ILE A 31 1.41 -7.98 -14.14
CA ILE A 31 0.74 -6.68 -13.99
C ILE A 31 0.88 -6.15 -12.56
N GLU A 32 0.75 -6.99 -11.53
CA GLU A 32 0.95 -6.60 -10.13
C GLU A 32 2.36 -6.02 -9.88
N VAL A 33 3.40 -6.62 -10.47
CA VAL A 33 4.78 -6.13 -10.34
C VAL A 33 4.95 -4.79 -11.04
N HIS A 34 4.44 -4.65 -12.26
CA HIS A 34 4.51 -3.40 -13.02
C HIS A 34 3.74 -2.27 -12.34
N ASN A 35 2.52 -2.54 -11.86
CA ASN A 35 1.76 -1.57 -11.08
C ASN A 35 2.52 -1.10 -9.84
N TYR A 36 3.25 -2.02 -9.16
CA TYR A 36 4.06 -1.66 -8.00
C TYR A 36 5.24 -0.75 -8.38
N ILE A 37 5.93 -1.04 -9.49
CA ILE A 37 7.04 -0.23 -10.00
C ILE A 37 6.52 1.15 -10.42
N ASP A 38 5.42 1.22 -11.15
CA ASP A 38 4.82 2.46 -11.62
C ASP A 38 4.35 3.33 -10.44
N ALA A 39 3.66 2.72 -9.47
CA ALA A 39 3.21 3.40 -8.27
C ALA A 39 4.38 3.95 -7.43
N LEU A 40 5.48 3.20 -7.33
CA LEU A 40 6.70 3.63 -6.65
C LEU A 40 7.35 4.82 -7.37
N ASN A 41 7.56 4.72 -8.69
CA ASN A 41 8.17 5.76 -9.49
C ASN A 41 7.35 7.06 -9.47
N GLN A 42 6.03 6.95 -9.61
CA GLN A 42 5.11 8.09 -9.51
C GLN A 42 5.13 8.71 -8.10
N GLY A 43 5.11 7.89 -7.05
CA GLY A 43 5.21 8.38 -5.68
C GLY A 43 6.50 9.17 -5.44
N ILE A 44 7.65 8.59 -5.82
CA ILE A 44 8.96 9.26 -5.72
C ILE A 44 8.96 10.58 -6.51
N TYR A 45 8.51 10.54 -7.77
CA TYR A 45 8.46 11.74 -8.60
C TYR A 45 7.62 12.86 -7.97
N ARG A 46 6.40 12.55 -7.52
CA ARG A 46 5.48 13.54 -6.92
C ARG A 46 6.06 14.19 -5.66
N VAL A 47 6.71 13.39 -4.82
CA VAL A 47 7.34 13.88 -3.59
C VAL A 47 8.60 14.69 -3.89
N THR A 48 9.50 14.19 -4.72
CA THR A 48 10.79 14.85 -4.99
C THR A 48 10.66 16.10 -5.87
N SER A 49 9.67 16.16 -6.75
CA SER A 49 9.35 17.36 -7.53
C SER A 49 8.65 18.45 -6.71
N GLY A 50 8.21 18.15 -5.49
CA GLY A 50 7.41 19.06 -4.67
C GLY A 50 5.95 19.22 -5.13
N GLU A 51 5.49 18.40 -6.08
CA GLU A 51 4.13 18.47 -6.60
C GLU A 51 3.09 18.05 -5.56
N LEU A 52 3.40 17.00 -4.80
CA LEU A 52 2.52 16.49 -3.74
C LEU A 52 3.36 15.89 -2.60
N PRO A 53 3.20 16.36 -1.35
CA PRO A 53 3.84 15.72 -0.21
C PRO A 53 3.26 14.32 0.04
N ILE A 54 3.96 13.51 0.84
CA ILE A 54 3.37 12.26 1.33
C ILE A 54 2.14 12.61 2.17
N SER A 55 0.98 12.20 1.70
CA SER A 55 -0.32 12.60 2.25
C SER A 55 -1.35 11.50 2.03
N SER A 56 -2.46 11.59 2.72
CA SER A 56 -3.62 10.69 2.52
C SER A 56 -4.06 10.67 1.06
N ARG A 57 -3.97 11.80 0.35
CA ARG A 57 -4.26 11.88 -1.08
C ARG A 57 -3.27 11.06 -1.91
N LEU A 58 -1.96 11.23 -1.69
CA LEU A 58 -0.94 10.46 -2.41
C LEU A 58 -1.07 8.97 -2.13
N ILE A 59 -1.33 8.60 -0.87
CA ILE A 59 -1.53 7.21 -0.46
C ILE A 59 -2.72 6.57 -1.21
N LYS A 60 -3.83 7.28 -1.35
CA LYS A 60 -4.99 6.83 -2.12
C LYS A 60 -4.70 6.70 -3.62
N GLU A 61 -3.97 7.65 -4.20
CA GLU A 61 -3.55 7.60 -5.61
C GLU A 61 -2.64 6.38 -5.87
N ILE A 62 -1.63 6.16 -5.03
CA ILE A 62 -0.74 4.98 -5.07
C ILE A 62 -1.53 3.68 -4.96
N HIS A 63 -2.46 3.60 -4.01
CA HIS A 63 -3.32 2.42 -3.84
C HIS A 63 -4.15 2.13 -5.09
N SER A 64 -4.72 3.17 -5.72
CA SER A 64 -5.47 3.02 -6.97
C SER A 64 -4.61 2.44 -8.10
N MET A 65 -3.36 2.90 -8.22
CA MET A 65 -2.43 2.39 -9.23
C MET A 65 -2.05 0.94 -8.97
N LEU A 66 -1.82 0.56 -7.71
CA LEU A 66 -1.44 -0.81 -7.33
C LEU A 66 -2.49 -1.86 -7.69
N LEU A 67 -3.77 -1.51 -7.65
CA LEU A 67 -4.87 -2.46 -7.86
C LEU A 67 -5.45 -2.42 -9.28
N LYS A 68 -4.89 -1.63 -10.18
CA LYS A 68 -5.40 -1.48 -11.54
C LYS A 68 -5.26 -2.78 -12.34
N GLY A 69 -6.37 -3.34 -12.79
CA GLY A 69 -6.41 -4.52 -13.67
C GLY A 69 -5.91 -5.82 -13.03
N VAL A 70 -5.84 -5.89 -11.70
CA VAL A 70 -5.35 -7.06 -10.96
C VAL A 70 -6.28 -7.45 -9.82
N ARG A 71 -5.90 -8.49 -9.07
CA ARG A 71 -6.61 -8.91 -7.87
C ARG A 71 -6.82 -7.73 -6.92
N GLY A 72 -8.04 -7.50 -6.50
CA GLY A 72 -8.41 -6.35 -5.65
C GLY A 72 -8.98 -5.15 -6.41
N GLU A 73 -9.02 -5.18 -7.75
CA GLU A 73 -9.61 -4.11 -8.55
C GLU A 73 -11.06 -3.78 -8.14
N ASN A 74 -11.82 -4.78 -7.69
CA ASN A 74 -13.20 -4.62 -7.19
C ASN A 74 -13.27 -4.25 -5.69
N LYS A 75 -12.14 -3.90 -5.06
CA LYS A 75 -12.03 -3.55 -3.63
C LYS A 75 -11.86 -2.05 -3.40
N TYR A 76 -12.53 -1.25 -4.21
CA TYR A 76 -12.53 0.22 -4.14
C TYR A 76 -11.12 0.83 -4.17
N PRO A 77 -10.37 0.68 -5.30
CA PRO A 77 -9.03 1.26 -5.45
C PRO A 77 -9.03 2.77 -5.19
N GLY A 78 -8.13 3.23 -4.33
CA GLY A 78 -8.02 4.63 -3.96
C GLY A 78 -8.97 5.09 -2.85
N GLU A 79 -9.84 4.21 -2.32
CA GLU A 79 -10.78 4.57 -1.28
C GLU A 79 -10.55 3.76 0.00
N TYR A 80 -10.71 4.40 1.15
CA TYR A 80 -10.69 3.70 2.43
C TYR A 80 -11.89 2.74 2.54
N ARG A 81 -11.68 1.65 3.26
CA ARG A 81 -12.74 0.67 3.52
C ARG A 81 -13.92 1.31 4.25
N VAL A 82 -15.10 0.88 3.90
CA VAL A 82 -16.39 1.31 4.50
C VAL A 82 -16.99 0.25 5.44
N SER A 83 -16.22 -0.82 5.71
CA SER A 83 -16.64 -1.91 6.58
C SER A 83 -15.49 -2.37 7.47
N GLN A 84 -15.81 -3.12 8.52
CA GLN A 84 -14.80 -3.73 9.37
C GLN A 84 -14.09 -4.86 8.63
N ASN A 85 -12.77 -4.87 8.73
CA ASN A 85 -11.92 -5.98 8.29
C ASN A 85 -11.13 -6.55 9.49
N TRP A 86 -10.40 -7.63 9.25
CA TRP A 86 -9.52 -8.25 10.24
C TRP A 86 -8.36 -8.97 9.54
N ILE A 87 -7.28 -9.19 10.26
CA ILE A 87 -6.06 -9.82 9.75
C ILE A 87 -5.87 -11.16 10.46
N GLY A 88 -5.76 -12.21 9.64
CA GLY A 88 -5.67 -13.59 10.12
C GLY A 88 -6.98 -14.09 10.73
N GLY A 89 -7.12 -15.41 10.78
CA GLY A 89 -8.37 -16.02 11.23
C GLY A 89 -9.50 -15.96 10.19
N SER A 90 -10.61 -16.61 10.51
CA SER A 90 -11.80 -16.68 9.65
C SER A 90 -12.89 -15.68 10.05
N MET A 91 -12.80 -15.08 11.23
CA MET A 91 -13.74 -14.11 11.77
C MET A 91 -13.04 -13.19 12.80
N PRO A 92 -13.63 -12.02 13.14
CA PRO A 92 -13.03 -11.08 14.09
C PRO A 92 -12.66 -11.68 15.45
N SER A 93 -13.46 -12.65 15.93
CA SER A 93 -13.25 -13.27 17.25
C SER A 93 -12.00 -14.18 17.33
N ASN A 94 -11.47 -14.64 16.19
CA ASN A 94 -10.25 -15.44 16.12
C ASN A 94 -9.14 -14.79 15.26
N ALA A 95 -9.31 -13.49 14.96
CA ALA A 95 -8.34 -12.72 14.22
C ALA A 95 -7.08 -12.47 15.04
N LYS A 96 -5.94 -12.36 14.37
CA LYS A 96 -4.68 -11.94 14.98
C LYS A 96 -4.67 -10.45 15.29
N HIS A 97 -5.35 -9.67 14.45
CA HIS A 97 -5.51 -8.23 14.62
C HIS A 97 -6.86 -7.81 14.06
N VAL A 98 -7.56 -6.96 14.80
CA VAL A 98 -8.79 -6.29 14.37
C VAL A 98 -8.47 -4.80 14.29
N PRO A 99 -8.33 -4.23 13.08
CA PRO A 99 -8.06 -2.82 12.88
C PRO A 99 -9.15 -1.93 13.46
N PRO A 100 -8.89 -0.63 13.67
CA PRO A 100 -9.89 0.33 14.12
C PRO A 100 -11.16 0.32 13.26
N PRO A 101 -12.31 0.74 13.81
CA PRO A 101 -13.56 0.87 13.04
C PRO A 101 -13.37 1.80 11.83
N HIS A 102 -14.04 1.48 10.73
CA HIS A 102 -13.88 2.21 9.45
C HIS A 102 -14.24 3.71 9.55
N PHE A 103 -15.17 4.08 10.41
CA PHE A 103 -15.59 5.49 10.62
C PHE A 103 -14.51 6.35 11.30
N MET A 104 -13.45 5.76 11.85
CA MET A 104 -12.31 6.46 12.43
C MET A 104 -11.15 6.67 11.43
N LEU A 105 -11.23 6.12 10.23
CA LEU A 105 -10.08 6.07 9.30
C LEU A 105 -9.61 7.46 8.87
N ASP A 106 -10.52 8.38 8.59
CA ASP A 106 -10.14 9.75 8.18
C ASP A 106 -9.37 10.47 9.28
N GLU A 107 -9.79 10.34 10.54
CA GLU A 107 -9.11 10.92 11.69
C GLU A 107 -7.73 10.28 11.90
N LEU A 108 -7.67 8.95 11.94
CA LEU A 108 -6.43 8.20 12.16
C LEU A 108 -5.39 8.43 11.05
N MET A 109 -5.82 8.49 9.80
CA MET A 109 -4.93 8.78 8.68
C MET A 109 -4.47 10.25 8.67
N SER A 110 -5.33 11.18 9.09
CA SER A 110 -4.95 12.57 9.30
C SER A 110 -3.90 12.71 10.41
N ASP A 111 -4.05 11.99 11.50
CA ASP A 111 -3.06 12.01 12.59
C ASP A 111 -1.74 11.35 12.19
N LEU A 112 -1.78 10.28 11.40
CA LEU A 112 -0.59 9.67 10.81
C LEU A 112 0.15 10.67 9.90
N GLU A 113 -0.58 11.42 9.08
CA GLU A 113 -0.03 12.47 8.21
C GLU A 113 0.61 13.61 9.01
N LYS A 114 -0.04 14.09 10.09
CA LYS A 114 0.52 15.08 11.00
C LYS A 114 1.80 14.59 11.67
N PHE A 115 1.82 13.33 12.12
CA PHE A 115 3.03 12.74 12.69
C PHE A 115 4.16 12.67 11.67
N MET A 116 3.85 12.30 10.43
CA MET A 116 4.79 12.21 9.31
C MET A 116 5.48 13.55 9.04
N HIS A 117 4.75 14.67 9.08
CA HIS A 117 5.26 16.01 8.81
C HIS A 117 5.67 16.79 10.06
N ASN A 118 5.71 16.14 11.23
CA ASN A 118 6.14 16.81 12.45
C ASN A 118 7.68 16.83 12.54
N ASP A 119 8.26 18.01 12.29
CA ASP A 119 9.70 18.24 12.33
C ASP A 119 10.23 18.52 13.75
N ASP A 120 9.33 18.80 14.72
CA ASP A 120 9.71 19.02 16.12
C ASP A 120 10.11 17.72 16.84
N LEU A 121 9.74 16.57 16.28
CA LEU A 121 10.05 15.26 16.84
C LEU A 121 11.55 14.94 16.71
N LYS A 122 12.25 14.90 17.83
CA LYS A 122 13.69 14.57 17.91
C LYS A 122 13.93 13.04 17.90
N ILE A 123 13.35 12.32 16.96
CA ILE A 123 13.55 10.88 16.80
C ILE A 123 14.39 10.58 15.55
N PRO A 124 15.23 9.52 15.57
CA PRO A 124 15.97 9.11 14.38
C PRO A 124 15.03 8.80 13.21
N HIS A 125 15.43 9.22 12.00
CA HIS A 125 14.61 9.10 10.81
C HIS A 125 14.11 7.66 10.54
N LEU A 126 15.00 6.66 10.69
CA LEU A 126 14.62 5.25 10.51
C LEU A 126 13.57 4.78 11.53
N LEU A 127 13.60 5.32 12.76
CA LEU A 127 12.56 5.01 13.75
C LEU A 127 11.24 5.69 13.39
N LYS A 128 11.27 6.90 12.84
CA LYS A 128 10.08 7.59 12.33
C LYS A 128 9.41 6.75 11.22
N ILE A 129 10.20 6.29 10.25
CA ILE A 129 9.72 5.40 9.16
C ILE A 129 9.12 4.11 9.74
N ALA A 130 9.81 3.46 10.68
CA ALA A 130 9.32 2.22 11.28
C ALA A 130 7.99 2.41 12.03
N ILE A 131 7.84 3.51 12.77
CA ILE A 131 6.60 3.86 13.47
C ILE A 131 5.48 4.12 12.46
N LEU A 132 5.76 4.90 11.41
CA LEU A 132 4.79 5.19 10.34
C LEU A 132 4.29 3.92 9.66
N HIS A 133 5.23 3.05 9.27
CA HIS A 133 4.88 1.76 8.64
C HIS A 133 4.04 0.89 9.58
N TYR A 134 4.46 0.77 10.84
CA TYR A 134 3.71 0.00 11.85
C TYR A 134 2.30 0.55 12.08
N GLN A 135 2.16 1.87 12.21
CA GLN A 135 0.86 2.52 12.41
C GLN A 135 -0.04 2.38 11.18
N PHE A 136 0.50 2.55 9.98
CA PHE A 136 -0.26 2.34 8.75
C PHE A 136 -0.80 0.90 8.67
N GLU A 137 0.05 -0.10 8.93
CA GLU A 137 -0.38 -1.51 8.94
C GLU A 137 -1.39 -1.81 10.06
N THR A 138 -1.29 -1.12 11.21
CA THR A 138 -2.24 -1.24 12.31
C THR A 138 -3.59 -0.63 11.98
N ILE A 139 -3.63 0.56 11.36
CA ILE A 139 -4.85 1.22 10.90
C ILE A 139 -5.53 0.41 9.80
N HIS A 140 -4.75 -0.17 8.89
CA HIS A 140 -5.21 -1.02 7.80
C HIS A 140 -6.34 -0.40 6.99
N PRO A 141 -6.10 0.78 6.37
CA PRO A 141 -7.18 1.64 5.91
C PRO A 141 -7.94 1.12 4.67
N PHE A 142 -7.37 0.20 3.91
CA PHE A 142 -7.95 -0.30 2.68
C PHE A 142 -8.58 -1.69 2.85
N SER A 143 -9.46 -2.06 1.91
CA SER A 143 -10.07 -3.40 1.88
C SER A 143 -9.09 -4.48 1.40
N ASP A 144 -8.08 -4.10 0.57
CA ASP A 144 -7.00 -4.94 0.06
C ASP A 144 -5.77 -4.06 -0.19
N GLY A 145 -4.59 -4.63 -0.40
CA GLY A 145 -3.39 -3.91 -0.82
C GLY A 145 -2.66 -3.12 0.26
N ASN A 146 -3.09 -3.16 1.53
CA ASN A 146 -2.44 -2.41 2.61
C ASN A 146 -0.96 -2.71 2.71
N GLY A 147 -0.56 -3.99 2.74
CA GLY A 147 0.84 -4.39 2.83
C GLY A 147 1.69 -3.91 1.64
N ARG A 148 1.14 -3.85 0.43
CA ARG A 148 1.83 -3.28 -0.74
C ARG A 148 2.05 -1.79 -0.59
N VAL A 149 1.01 -1.05 -0.19
CA VAL A 149 1.10 0.40 0.09
C VAL A 149 2.08 0.67 1.23
N GLY A 150 1.94 -0.02 2.36
CA GLY A 150 2.80 0.17 3.52
C GLY A 150 4.30 0.00 3.19
N ARG A 151 4.65 -1.03 2.42
CA ARG A 151 6.03 -1.24 1.96
C ARG A 151 6.50 -0.19 0.95
N LEU A 152 5.57 0.35 0.14
CA LEU A 152 5.88 1.38 -0.84
C LEU A 152 6.12 2.74 -0.16
N LEU A 153 5.50 3.00 0.97
CA LEU A 153 5.72 4.23 1.76
C LEU A 153 7.11 4.30 2.40
N ILE A 154 7.81 3.16 2.57
CA ILE A 154 9.14 3.14 3.22
C ILE A 154 10.20 3.94 2.42
N PRO A 155 10.32 3.81 1.09
CA PRO A 155 11.32 4.55 0.31
C PRO A 155 10.88 5.98 -0.07
N LEU A 156 9.63 6.38 0.17
CA LEU A 156 9.14 7.74 -0.10
C LEU A 156 9.50 8.71 1.00
#